data_0ae350795cc5ced686082c7251f6808a
#
_entry.id   0ae350795cc5ced686082c7251f6808a
#
_cell.length_a   1.000
_cell.length_b   1.000
_cell.length_c   1.000
_cell.angle_alpha   90.00
_cell.angle_beta   90.00
_cell.angle_gamma   90.00
#
_symmetry.space_group_name_H-M   'P 1'
#
loop_
_entity.id
_entity.type
_entity.pdbx_description
1 polymer ?
#
loop_
_entity_poly.entity_id
_entity_poly.type
_entity_poly.pdbx_seq_one_letter_code
_entity_poly.pdbx_strand_id
1 'polypeptide(L)'
;MRNILKEDEYKELVSAAEGQTLDAVLCYSVPNARPSDFSFSDRREIFLWVLERLLNEGKIKLAKNGKFLDGTIDEQFECFKSVFPKTEEEINDGIWFFDELCPGGAVWVLDDGSLVWS
;
A
#
# COMPACT_ATOMS: atom_id res chain seq x y z
N MET A 1 -14.65 5.75 10.18
CA MET A 1 -13.24 5.38 10.45
C MET A 1 -12.39 6.60 10.60
N ARG A 2 -11.69 6.68 11.70
CA ARG A 2 -10.85 7.83 12.01
C ARG A 2 -9.46 7.76 11.36
N ASN A 3 -9.04 6.57 10.95
CA ASN A 3 -7.71 6.33 10.40
C ASN A 3 -7.74 6.18 8.88
N ILE A 4 -8.38 7.15 8.22
CA ILE A 4 -8.39 7.24 6.77
C ILE A 4 -8.00 8.66 6.37
N LEU A 5 -7.50 8.81 5.15
CA LEU A 5 -7.13 10.11 4.62
C LEU A 5 -8.35 10.83 4.05
N LYS A 6 -8.28 12.15 4.02
CA LYS A 6 -9.24 12.95 3.26
C LYS A 6 -9.00 12.72 1.78
N GLU A 7 -9.98 13.06 0.94
CA GLU A 7 -9.86 12.82 -0.50
C GLU A 7 -8.65 13.51 -1.12
N ASP A 8 -8.37 14.74 -0.75
CA ASP A 8 -7.22 15.48 -1.25
C ASP A 8 -5.90 14.88 -0.76
N GLU A 9 -5.87 14.41 0.50
CA GLU A 9 -4.68 13.74 1.04
C GLU A 9 -4.41 12.43 0.30
N TYR A 10 -5.46 11.67 -0.01
CA TYR A 10 -5.31 10.45 -0.79
C TYR A 10 -4.75 10.74 -2.18
N LYS A 11 -5.27 11.77 -2.85
CA LYS A 11 -4.80 12.15 -4.19
C LYS A 11 -3.34 12.60 -4.16
N GLU A 12 -2.94 13.35 -3.14
CA GLU A 12 -1.55 13.75 -2.98
C GLU A 12 -0.64 12.56 -2.76
N LEU A 13 -1.09 11.60 -1.95
CA LEU A 13 -0.33 10.36 -1.70
C LEU A 13 -0.12 9.59 -3.01
N VAL A 14 -1.18 9.42 -3.78
CA VAL A 14 -1.10 8.70 -5.06
C VAL A 14 -0.12 9.39 -6.00
N SER A 15 -0.20 10.71 -6.10
CA SER A 15 0.70 11.49 -6.94
C SER A 15 2.16 11.33 -6.51
N ALA A 16 2.42 11.32 -5.20
CA ALA A 16 3.76 11.20 -4.67
C ALA A 16 4.33 9.78 -4.81
N ALA A 17 3.47 8.77 -4.64
CA ALA A 17 3.91 7.37 -4.58
C ALA A 17 3.86 6.66 -5.94
N GLU A 18 3.22 7.25 -6.94
CA GLU A 18 3.06 6.62 -8.24
C GLU A 18 4.41 6.22 -8.84
N GLY A 19 4.51 4.96 -9.23
CA GLY A 19 5.74 4.40 -9.78
C GLY A 19 6.74 3.92 -8.73
N GLN A 20 6.43 4.10 -7.45
CA GLN A 20 7.32 3.69 -6.37
C GLN A 20 6.86 2.38 -5.70
N THR A 21 7.68 1.84 -4.82
CA THR A 21 7.36 0.61 -4.10
C THR A 21 6.28 0.81 -3.06
N LEU A 22 5.68 -0.29 -2.58
CA LEU A 22 4.69 -0.23 -1.49
C LEU A 22 5.27 0.35 -0.20
N ASP A 23 6.58 0.21 0.01
CA ASP A 23 7.25 0.83 1.13
C ASP A 23 7.04 2.35 1.12
N ALA A 24 7.14 2.98 -0.04
CA ALA A 24 6.87 4.40 -0.18
C ALA A 24 5.41 4.73 0.15
N VAL A 25 4.48 3.88 -0.30
CA VAL A 25 3.06 4.07 0.02
C VAL A 25 2.85 4.06 1.53
N LEU A 26 3.50 3.13 2.24
CA LEU A 26 3.43 3.08 3.70
C LEU A 26 4.00 4.36 4.33
N CYS A 27 5.12 4.84 3.84
CA CYS A 27 5.74 6.07 4.35
C CYS A 27 4.82 7.27 4.20
N TYR A 28 4.06 7.36 3.11
CA TYR A 28 3.14 8.46 2.87
C TYR A 28 1.78 8.27 3.54
N SER A 29 1.56 7.13 4.20
CA SER A 29 0.26 6.80 4.83
C SER A 29 0.10 7.51 6.18
N VAL A 30 0.15 8.83 6.15
CA VAL A 30 -0.03 9.69 7.32
C VAL A 30 -0.91 10.87 6.93
N PRO A 31 -1.78 11.35 7.83
CA PRO A 31 -2.58 12.54 7.54
C PRO A 31 -1.71 13.80 7.65
N ASN A 32 -2.12 14.87 6.97
CA ASN A 32 -1.42 16.14 7.03
C ASN A 32 -1.37 16.69 8.45
N ALA A 33 -2.50 16.61 9.17
CA ALA A 33 -2.58 17.04 10.56
C ALA A 33 -2.43 15.80 11.46
N ARG A 34 -1.20 15.32 11.59
CA ARG A 34 -0.91 14.10 12.35
C ARG A 34 -1.07 14.35 13.86
N PRO A 35 -1.93 13.57 14.54
CA PRO A 35 -2.07 13.68 15.99
C PRO A 35 -0.77 13.34 16.72
N SER A 36 -0.59 13.88 17.92
CA SER A 36 0.61 13.61 18.71
C SER A 36 0.71 12.15 19.15
N ASP A 37 -0.42 11.46 19.24
CA ASP A 37 -0.46 10.04 19.63
C ASP A 37 -0.51 9.10 18.42
N PHE A 38 -0.22 9.61 17.22
CA PHE A 38 -0.20 8.83 15.99
C PHE A 38 0.84 7.71 16.12
N SER A 39 0.38 6.48 15.92
CA SER A 39 1.22 5.28 16.09
C SER A 39 1.40 4.53 14.78
N PHE A 40 2.28 3.52 14.80
CA PHE A 40 2.41 2.63 13.65
C PHE A 40 1.08 1.93 13.35
N SER A 41 0.32 1.57 14.37
CA SER A 41 -0.99 0.95 14.19
C SER A 41 -1.91 1.84 13.36
N ASP A 42 -1.89 3.14 13.59
CA ASP A 42 -2.67 4.10 12.81
C ASP A 42 -2.18 4.16 11.36
N ARG A 43 -0.87 4.21 11.17
CA ARG A 43 -0.27 4.19 9.82
C ARG A 43 -0.62 2.92 9.07
N ARG A 44 -0.58 1.78 9.77
CA ARG A 44 -0.94 0.47 9.20
C ARG A 44 -2.37 0.46 8.68
N GLU A 45 -3.31 0.99 9.46
CA GLU A 45 -4.71 1.06 9.04
C GLU A 45 -4.88 1.96 7.81
N ILE A 46 -4.21 3.10 7.79
CA ILE A 46 -4.25 4.01 6.64
C ILE A 46 -3.66 3.31 5.41
N PHE A 47 -2.51 2.67 5.56
CA PHE A 47 -1.86 1.96 4.46
C PHE A 47 -2.78 0.89 3.87
N LEU A 48 -3.40 0.07 4.71
CA LEU A 48 -4.29 -0.99 4.23
C LEU A 48 -5.51 -0.40 3.53
N TRP A 49 -6.06 0.69 4.05
CA TRP A 49 -7.17 1.38 3.40
C TRP A 49 -6.74 1.92 2.02
N VAL A 50 -5.56 2.53 1.95
CA VAL A 50 -5.03 3.05 0.69
C VAL A 50 -4.80 1.92 -0.31
N LEU A 51 -4.19 0.82 0.14
CA LEU A 51 -3.92 -0.33 -0.72
C LEU A 51 -5.21 -0.90 -1.31
N GLU A 52 -6.22 -1.10 -0.47
CA GLU A 52 -7.51 -1.60 -0.94
C GLU A 52 -8.11 -0.66 -1.98
N ARG A 53 -8.07 0.63 -1.72
CA ARG A 53 -8.61 1.62 -2.64
C ARG A 53 -7.86 1.66 -3.97
N LEU A 54 -6.53 1.61 -3.91
CA LEU A 54 -5.71 1.57 -5.13
C LEU A 54 -6.03 0.35 -5.99
N LEU A 55 -6.21 -0.81 -5.36
CA LEU A 55 -6.58 -2.02 -6.08
C LEU A 55 -7.97 -1.92 -6.70
N ASN A 56 -8.94 -1.44 -5.94
CA ASN A 56 -10.31 -1.31 -6.42
C ASN A 56 -10.47 -0.28 -7.53
N GLU A 57 -9.66 0.78 -7.50
CA GLU A 57 -9.67 1.80 -8.56
C GLU A 57 -8.86 1.40 -9.77
N GLY A 58 -8.16 0.27 -9.70
CA GLY A 58 -7.32 -0.19 -10.81
C GLY A 58 -6.05 0.60 -11.01
N LYS A 59 -5.62 1.35 -10.01
CA LYS A 59 -4.39 2.16 -10.09
C LYS A 59 -3.14 1.33 -9.90
N ILE A 60 -3.25 0.21 -9.17
CA ILE A 60 -2.15 -0.74 -9.02
C ILE A 60 -2.66 -2.17 -9.15
N LYS A 61 -1.72 -3.06 -9.48
CA LYS A 61 -1.91 -4.51 -9.40
C LYS A 61 -0.80 -5.06 -8.55
N LEU A 62 -1.04 -6.20 -7.91
CA LEU A 62 0.00 -6.86 -7.13
C LEU A 62 0.66 -7.94 -7.96
N ALA A 63 1.98 -8.02 -7.88
CA ALA A 63 2.77 -9.00 -8.62
C ALA A 63 3.94 -9.48 -7.79
N LYS A 64 4.38 -10.70 -8.04
CA LYS A 64 5.54 -11.29 -7.38
C LYS A 64 6.32 -12.12 -8.38
N ASN A 65 7.64 -11.97 -8.36
CA ASN A 65 8.53 -12.71 -9.27
C ASN A 65 8.15 -12.53 -10.74
N GLY A 66 7.76 -11.31 -11.11
CA GLY A 66 7.42 -10.98 -12.49
C GLY A 66 6.05 -11.43 -12.95
N LYS A 67 5.20 -11.92 -12.04
CA LYS A 67 3.86 -12.41 -12.37
C LYS A 67 2.82 -11.75 -11.49
N PHE A 68 1.68 -11.41 -12.09
CA PHE A 68 0.54 -10.90 -11.33
C PHE A 68 -0.01 -11.98 -10.40
N LEU A 69 -0.51 -11.55 -9.23
CA LEU A 69 -1.13 -12.48 -8.29
C LEU A 69 -2.44 -13.01 -8.86
N ASP A 70 -2.74 -14.27 -8.54
CA ASP A 70 -4.00 -14.90 -8.91
C ASP A 70 -5.10 -14.48 -7.93
N GLY A 71 -6.36 -14.71 -8.34
CA GLY A 71 -7.51 -14.47 -7.50
C GLY A 71 -8.11 -13.07 -7.70
N THR A 72 -9.18 -12.81 -6.98
CA THR A 72 -9.87 -11.53 -7.03
C THR A 72 -9.09 -10.48 -6.22
N ILE A 73 -9.44 -9.21 -6.41
CA ILE A 73 -8.86 -8.12 -5.63
C ILE A 73 -9.09 -8.36 -4.13
N ASP A 74 -10.30 -8.77 -3.77
CA ASP A 74 -10.63 -9.03 -2.36
C ASP A 74 -9.77 -10.15 -1.78
N GLU A 75 -9.57 -11.23 -2.54
CA GLU A 75 -8.73 -12.35 -2.10
C GLU A 75 -7.27 -11.92 -1.93
N GLN A 76 -6.75 -11.15 -2.89
CA GLN A 76 -5.39 -10.65 -2.83
C GLN A 76 -5.19 -9.70 -1.64
N PHE A 77 -6.14 -8.79 -1.44
CA PHE A 77 -6.08 -7.84 -0.33
C PHE A 77 -6.15 -8.55 1.02
N GLU A 78 -7.06 -9.49 1.19
CA GLU A 78 -7.19 -10.24 2.45
C GLU A 78 -5.94 -11.05 2.74
N CYS A 79 -5.34 -11.65 1.72
CA CYS A 79 -4.07 -12.36 1.88
C CYS A 79 -2.98 -11.41 2.35
N PHE A 80 -2.86 -10.25 1.72
CA PHE A 80 -1.88 -9.24 2.09
C PHE A 80 -2.09 -8.78 3.54
N LYS A 81 -3.32 -8.43 3.87
CA LYS A 81 -3.69 -7.95 5.20
C LYS A 81 -3.36 -8.97 6.29
N SER A 82 -3.62 -10.27 6.01
CA SER A 82 -3.43 -11.33 6.99
C SER A 82 -1.97 -11.53 7.39
N VAL A 83 -1.03 -11.22 6.50
CA VAL A 83 0.41 -11.40 6.75
C VAL A 83 1.14 -10.07 7.00
N PHE A 84 0.47 -8.96 6.79
CA PHE A 84 1.12 -7.65 6.96
C PHE A 84 1.50 -7.43 8.42
N PRO A 85 2.73 -6.97 8.70
CA PRO A 85 3.21 -6.80 10.07
C PRO A 85 2.32 -5.90 10.92
N LYS A 86 2.22 -6.22 12.19
CA LYS A 86 1.46 -5.44 13.16
C LYS A 86 2.31 -4.45 13.92
N THR A 87 3.64 -4.57 13.83
CA THR A 87 4.57 -3.70 14.52
C THR A 87 5.56 -3.10 13.52
N GLU A 88 6.06 -1.91 13.87
CA GLU A 88 7.08 -1.23 13.07
C GLU A 88 8.37 -2.03 12.99
N GLU A 89 8.72 -2.75 14.07
CA GLU A 89 9.91 -3.57 14.12
C GLU A 89 9.87 -4.68 13.08
N GLU A 90 8.72 -5.29 12.88
CA GLU A 90 8.55 -6.35 11.88
C GLU A 90 8.65 -5.82 10.45
N ILE A 91 8.31 -4.55 10.23
CA ILE A 91 8.50 -3.91 8.92
C ILE A 91 9.99 -3.78 8.60
N ASN A 92 10.82 -3.58 9.63
CA ASN A 92 12.28 -3.54 9.52
C ASN A 92 12.74 -2.57 8.43
N ASP A 93 12.37 -1.29 8.59
CA ASP A 93 12.71 -0.20 7.67
C ASP A 93 12.32 -0.47 6.21
N GLY A 94 11.23 -1.19 6.01
CA GLY A 94 10.72 -1.50 4.67
C GLY A 94 11.25 -2.78 4.07
N ILE A 95 12.19 -3.45 4.74
CA ILE A 95 12.77 -4.71 4.23
C ILE A 95 11.70 -5.79 4.09
N TRP A 96 10.68 -5.77 4.96
CA TRP A 96 9.59 -6.74 4.88
C TRP A 96 8.95 -6.80 3.48
N PHE A 97 8.84 -5.66 2.79
CA PHE A 97 8.22 -5.62 1.45
C PHE A 97 9.01 -6.40 0.40
N PHE A 98 10.26 -6.70 0.68
CA PHE A 98 11.14 -7.47 -0.21
C PHE A 98 11.35 -8.91 0.29
N ASP A 99 10.71 -9.27 1.40
CA ASP A 99 10.77 -10.61 1.98
C ASP A 99 9.77 -11.53 1.29
N GLU A 100 10.04 -12.84 1.35
CA GLU A 100 9.14 -13.84 0.79
C GLU A 100 7.74 -13.83 1.43
N LEU A 101 7.63 -13.34 2.66
CA LEU A 101 6.35 -13.24 3.36
C LEU A 101 5.43 -12.20 2.73
N CYS A 102 5.99 -11.20 2.04
CA CYS A 102 5.17 -10.22 1.35
C CYS A 102 4.54 -10.83 0.11
N PRO A 103 3.20 -10.84 0.00
CA PRO A 103 2.52 -11.48 -1.13
C PRO A 103 2.86 -10.90 -2.50
N GLY A 104 3.18 -9.62 -2.57
CA GLY A 104 3.54 -9.01 -3.85
C GLY A 104 3.85 -7.54 -3.72
N GLY A 105 4.50 -7.01 -4.73
CA GLY A 105 4.81 -5.59 -4.86
C GLY A 105 3.85 -4.90 -5.80
N ALA A 106 3.99 -3.59 -5.93
CA ALA A 106 3.10 -2.78 -6.75
C ALA A 106 3.53 -2.76 -8.21
N VAL A 107 2.55 -2.90 -9.09
CA VAL A 107 2.69 -2.57 -10.51
C VAL A 107 1.69 -1.46 -10.76
N TRP A 108 2.19 -0.26 -11.05
CA TRP A 108 1.33 0.91 -11.23
C TRP A 108 0.74 0.90 -12.63
N VAL A 109 -0.55 1.17 -12.72
CA VAL A 109 -1.26 1.31 -13.98
C VAL A 109 -1.47 2.80 -14.23
N LEU A 110 -0.79 3.33 -15.24
CA LEU A 110 -0.84 4.76 -15.55
C LEU A 110 -2.10 5.08 -16.37
N ASP A 111 -2.40 6.38 -16.50
CA ASP A 111 -3.60 6.84 -17.20
C ASP A 111 -3.69 6.35 -18.65
N ASP A 112 -2.55 6.17 -19.30
CA ASP A 112 -2.50 5.67 -20.68
C ASP A 112 -2.51 4.14 -20.77
N GLY A 113 -2.65 3.46 -19.64
CA GLY A 113 -2.67 2.00 -19.56
C GLY A 113 -1.30 1.34 -19.47
N SER A 114 -0.22 2.12 -19.52
CA SER A 114 1.12 1.54 -19.38
C SER A 114 1.35 1.09 -17.94
N LEU A 115 2.28 0.13 -17.78
CA LEU A 115 2.60 -0.46 -16.47
C LEU A 115 3.98 -0.04 -16.01
N VAL A 116 4.10 0.29 -14.73
CA VAL A 116 5.38 0.59 -14.10
C VAL A 116 5.59 -0.42 -12.98
N TRP A 117 6.54 -1.30 -13.20
CA TRP A 117 6.92 -2.33 -12.22
C TRP A 117 7.87 -1.74 -11.20
N SER A 118 7.56 -1.90 -9.94
CA SER A 118 8.40 -1.36 -8.87
C SER A 118 8.86 -2.43 -7.88
#